data_3c4d6151bc5e4018693f3072f2a71151
#
_entry.id   3c4d6151bc5e4018693f3072f2a71151
#
_cell.length_a   1.000
_cell.length_b   1.000
_cell.length_c   1.000
_cell.angle_alpha   90.00
_cell.angle_beta   90.00
_cell.angle_gamma   90.00
#
_symmetry.space_group_name_H-M   'P 1'
#
loop_
_entity.id
_entity.type
_entity.pdbx_description
1 polymer ?
#
loop_
_entity_poly.entity_id
_entity_poly.type
_entity_poly.pdbx_seq_one_letter_code
_entity_poly.pdbx_strand_id
1 'polypeptide(L)'
;MTHNAPPRLDPRRTPLVAVAAAGFLVALKGTGAWMTGSLALGSAALDSLIDLFVSAANFLVLRRSAQPPDADHAYGHGKFENLAALGQGLFLVAAAVVLVWSGVRRLIEGGAPRQTGWGVAVLAISLLVSLGVAHTLRQAAERSGSPALRADSLHYATDLWVNGAALGALLVVRWTAWSPADPLVALVVAAYVLRAGSSLALEAMGDLSDRGLPEQELRRIKAIVASFAPRVVGLHDLKTRRSGGQRFIELHLEIPRATSFEDAHALTVEVLRAVERELPRSKVFVHGDPV
;
A
#
# COMPACT_ATOMS: atom_id res chain seq x y z
N MET A 1 17.39 32.18 1.45
CA MET A 1 17.73 30.88 0.83
C MET A 1 16.43 30.11 0.66
N THR A 2 15.85 30.15 -0.53
CA THR A 2 14.59 29.46 -0.89
C THR A 2 14.92 27.99 -1.07
N HIS A 3 14.55 27.16 -0.11
CA HIS A 3 14.55 25.71 -0.28
C HIS A 3 13.59 25.36 -1.43
N ASN A 4 14.15 25.00 -2.57
CA ASN A 4 13.45 24.35 -3.67
C ASN A 4 12.99 22.97 -3.17
N ALA A 5 11.80 22.90 -2.56
CA ALA A 5 11.17 21.62 -2.27
C ALA A 5 10.89 20.95 -3.64
N PRO A 6 11.24 19.66 -3.82
CA PRO A 6 10.96 18.95 -5.06
C PRO A 6 9.46 19.02 -5.37
N PRO A 7 9.07 19.03 -6.67
CA PRO A 7 7.69 19.19 -7.08
C PRO A 7 6.83 18.18 -6.32
N ARG A 8 5.80 18.69 -5.62
CA ARG A 8 4.88 17.88 -4.82
C ARG A 8 4.08 17.00 -5.79
N LEU A 9 4.45 15.73 -5.87
CA LEU A 9 3.66 14.76 -6.60
C LEU A 9 2.24 14.74 -6.00
N ASP A 10 1.26 15.14 -6.81
CA ASP A 10 -0.15 15.09 -6.42
C ASP A 10 -0.55 13.62 -6.22
N PRO A 11 -1.00 13.21 -5.02
CA PRO A 11 -1.41 11.83 -4.76
C PRO A 11 -2.46 11.31 -5.75
N ARG A 12 -3.22 12.22 -6.37
CA ARG A 12 -4.24 11.88 -7.38
C ARG A 12 -3.63 11.57 -8.75
N ARG A 13 -2.42 12.07 -9.04
CA ARG A 13 -1.73 11.85 -10.32
C ARG A 13 -0.68 10.74 -10.24
N THR A 14 -0.23 10.41 -9.04
CA THR A 14 0.81 9.39 -8.84
C THR A 14 0.42 8.02 -9.41
N PRO A 15 -0.83 7.52 -9.32
CA PRO A 15 -1.20 6.24 -9.92
C PRO A 15 -1.08 6.22 -11.44
N LEU A 16 -1.18 7.37 -12.12
CA LEU A 16 -0.96 7.47 -13.56
C LEU A 16 0.47 7.12 -13.95
N VAL A 17 1.45 7.34 -13.05
CA VAL A 17 2.85 6.94 -13.27
C VAL A 17 2.95 5.42 -13.35
N ALA A 18 2.24 4.70 -12.47
CA ALA A 18 2.20 3.23 -12.49
C ALA A 18 1.55 2.70 -13.77
N VAL A 19 0.40 3.27 -14.15
CA VAL A 19 -0.29 2.89 -15.40
C VAL A 19 0.58 3.15 -16.62
N ALA A 20 1.24 4.31 -16.70
CA ALA A 20 2.13 4.66 -17.81
C ALA A 20 3.36 3.73 -17.88
N ALA A 21 3.95 3.43 -16.72
CA ALA A 21 5.09 2.53 -16.64
C ALA A 21 4.72 1.09 -17.03
N ALA A 22 3.58 0.58 -16.53
CA ALA A 22 3.08 -0.75 -16.91
C ALA A 22 2.78 -0.81 -18.41
N GLY A 23 2.13 0.22 -18.99
CA GLY A 23 1.89 0.32 -20.43
C GLY A 23 3.19 0.34 -21.26
N PHE A 24 4.22 1.07 -20.77
CA PHE A 24 5.55 1.05 -21.37
C PHE A 24 6.18 -0.35 -21.33
N LEU A 25 6.10 -1.05 -20.21
CA LEU A 25 6.64 -2.41 -20.08
C LEU A 25 5.91 -3.42 -20.95
N VAL A 26 4.59 -3.32 -21.10
CA VAL A 26 3.82 -4.12 -22.05
C VAL A 26 4.31 -3.90 -23.49
N ALA A 27 4.46 -2.64 -23.89
CA ALA A 27 4.93 -2.30 -25.23
C ALA A 27 6.36 -2.80 -25.47
N LEU A 28 7.27 -2.59 -24.53
CA LEU A 28 8.67 -3.00 -24.60
C LEU A 28 8.80 -4.54 -24.74
N LYS A 29 8.13 -5.28 -23.86
CA LYS A 29 8.18 -6.75 -23.83
C LYS A 29 7.42 -7.37 -25.00
N GLY A 30 6.28 -6.79 -25.37
CA GLY A 30 5.48 -7.24 -26.49
C GLY A 30 6.18 -7.05 -27.85
N THR A 31 6.81 -5.90 -28.07
CA THR A 31 7.61 -5.67 -29.30
C THR A 31 8.84 -6.57 -29.32
N GLY A 32 9.52 -6.75 -28.18
CA GLY A 32 10.64 -7.69 -28.06
C GLY A 32 10.23 -9.14 -28.39
N ALA A 33 9.06 -9.59 -27.89
CA ALA A 33 8.51 -10.92 -28.18
C ALA A 33 8.21 -11.08 -29.68
N TRP A 34 7.58 -10.07 -30.29
CA TRP A 34 7.24 -10.09 -31.71
C TRP A 34 8.49 -10.13 -32.61
N MET A 35 9.50 -9.30 -32.32
CA MET A 35 10.73 -9.22 -33.11
C MET A 35 11.60 -10.47 -32.99
N THR A 36 11.62 -11.13 -31.81
CA THR A 36 12.50 -12.27 -31.53
C THR A 36 11.82 -13.63 -31.66
N GLY A 37 10.47 -13.66 -31.72
CA GLY A 37 9.69 -14.90 -31.63
C GLY A 37 9.83 -15.61 -30.27
N SER A 38 10.31 -14.91 -29.23
CA SER A 38 10.59 -15.49 -27.91
C SER A 38 9.31 -15.67 -27.10
N LEU A 39 8.95 -16.93 -26.82
CA LEU A 39 7.82 -17.25 -25.93
C LEU A 39 8.06 -16.74 -24.50
N ALA A 40 9.31 -16.67 -24.04
CA ALA A 40 9.65 -16.13 -22.72
C ALA A 40 9.37 -14.62 -22.63
N LEU A 41 9.66 -13.85 -23.67
CA LEU A 41 9.27 -12.44 -23.73
C LEU A 41 7.76 -12.27 -23.90
N GLY A 42 7.09 -13.18 -24.59
CA GLY A 42 5.63 -13.20 -24.73
C GLY A 42 4.93 -13.41 -23.38
N SER A 43 5.38 -14.38 -22.58
CA SER A 43 4.85 -14.56 -21.21
C SER A 43 5.15 -13.36 -20.31
N ALA A 44 6.36 -12.80 -20.37
CA ALA A 44 6.70 -11.59 -19.61
C ALA A 44 5.86 -10.36 -20.05
N ALA A 45 5.41 -10.29 -21.31
CA ALA A 45 4.50 -9.25 -21.76
C ALA A 45 3.09 -9.45 -21.20
N LEU A 46 2.62 -10.69 -21.09
CA LEU A 46 1.34 -11.02 -20.44
C LEU A 46 1.35 -10.66 -18.96
N ASP A 47 2.44 -10.96 -18.24
CA ASP A 47 2.59 -10.54 -16.84
C ASP A 47 2.48 -9.02 -16.71
N SER A 48 3.19 -8.26 -17.55
CA SER A 48 3.07 -6.78 -17.56
C SER A 48 1.70 -6.27 -17.99
N LEU A 49 0.94 -7.01 -18.76
CA LEU A 49 -0.45 -6.69 -19.08
C LEU A 49 -1.34 -6.84 -17.84
N ILE A 50 -1.13 -7.88 -17.03
CA ILE A 50 -1.81 -8.03 -15.75
C ILE A 50 -1.47 -6.87 -14.82
N ASP A 51 -0.20 -6.48 -14.72
CA ASP A 51 0.24 -5.32 -13.93
C ASP A 51 -0.45 -4.03 -14.39
N LEU A 52 -0.61 -3.84 -15.70
CA LEU A 52 -1.34 -2.71 -16.27
C LEU A 52 -2.80 -2.70 -15.82
N PHE A 53 -3.48 -3.84 -15.84
CA PHE A 53 -4.87 -3.95 -15.36
C PHE A 53 -4.97 -3.66 -13.85
N VAL A 54 -4.06 -4.17 -13.04
CA VAL A 54 -4.01 -3.92 -11.60
C VAL A 54 -3.78 -2.44 -11.32
N SER A 55 -2.81 -1.82 -11.97
CA SER A 55 -2.52 -0.37 -11.79
C SER A 55 -3.68 0.50 -12.28
N ALA A 56 -4.34 0.13 -13.38
CA ALA A 56 -5.53 0.82 -13.88
C ALA A 56 -6.71 0.70 -12.90
N ALA A 57 -6.94 -0.49 -12.35
CA ALA A 57 -7.97 -0.71 -11.33
C ALA A 57 -7.69 0.14 -10.08
N ASN A 58 -6.44 0.17 -9.59
CA ASN A 58 -6.04 1.01 -8.47
C ASN A 58 -6.25 2.51 -8.76
N PHE A 59 -5.94 2.96 -9.96
CA PHE A 59 -6.22 4.34 -10.37
C PHE A 59 -7.71 4.67 -10.27
N LEU A 60 -8.58 3.78 -10.78
CA LEU A 60 -10.03 3.97 -10.73
C LEU A 60 -10.55 3.97 -9.29
N VAL A 61 -10.03 3.07 -8.44
CA VAL A 61 -10.37 3.00 -7.01
C VAL A 61 -9.98 4.29 -6.30
N LEU A 62 -8.74 4.78 -6.50
CA LEU A 62 -8.27 6.03 -5.90
C LEU A 62 -9.08 7.24 -6.36
N ARG A 63 -9.49 7.25 -7.63
CA ARG A 63 -10.40 8.28 -8.14
C ARG A 63 -11.78 8.20 -7.49
N ARG A 64 -12.31 7.00 -7.24
CA ARG A 64 -13.60 6.80 -6.54
C ARG A 64 -13.49 7.16 -5.08
N SER A 65 -12.43 6.72 -4.39
CA SER A 65 -12.23 6.99 -2.96
C SER A 65 -12.10 8.49 -2.64
N ALA A 66 -11.59 9.28 -3.60
CA ALA A 66 -11.44 10.72 -3.47
C ALA A 66 -12.76 11.50 -3.63
N GLN A 67 -13.87 10.84 -3.95
CA GLN A 67 -15.17 11.49 -4.03
C GLN A 67 -15.67 11.87 -2.64
N PRO A 68 -16.34 13.04 -2.51
CA PRO A 68 -16.93 13.46 -1.23
C PRO A 68 -18.03 12.48 -0.80
N PRO A 69 -18.43 12.54 0.48
CA PRO A 69 -19.62 11.86 0.97
C PRO A 69 -20.85 12.17 0.11
N ASP A 70 -21.69 11.15 -0.12
CA ASP A 70 -22.96 11.23 -0.82
C ASP A 70 -24.09 10.59 0.02
N ALA A 71 -25.29 10.49 -0.53
CA ALA A 71 -26.46 9.94 0.18
C ALA A 71 -26.27 8.46 0.57
N ASP A 72 -25.59 7.68 -0.28
CA ASP A 72 -25.36 6.24 -0.05
C ASP A 72 -24.12 6.00 0.82
N HIS A 73 -23.14 6.92 0.81
CA HIS A 73 -21.86 6.80 1.50
C HIS A 73 -21.61 8.05 2.37
N ALA A 74 -22.37 8.21 3.44
CA ALA A 74 -22.31 9.38 4.33
C ALA A 74 -20.93 9.63 4.98
N TYR A 75 -20.12 8.57 5.16
CA TYR A 75 -18.74 8.65 5.66
C TYR A 75 -17.69 8.81 4.55
N GLY A 76 -18.12 8.92 3.29
CA GLY A 76 -17.26 8.98 2.11
C GLY A 76 -16.84 7.63 1.58
N HIS A 77 -15.99 7.64 0.57
CA HIS A 77 -15.64 6.47 -0.24
C HIS A 77 -14.28 5.85 0.14
N GLY A 78 -13.68 6.25 1.27
CA GLY A 78 -12.33 5.83 1.66
C GLY A 78 -12.12 4.32 1.76
N LYS A 79 -13.14 3.55 2.17
CA LYS A 79 -13.04 2.08 2.29
C LYS A 79 -12.80 1.36 0.96
N PHE A 80 -13.05 2.00 -0.18
CA PHE A 80 -12.65 1.44 -1.48
C PHE A 80 -11.13 1.24 -1.60
N GLU A 81 -10.33 2.10 -0.96
CA GLU A 81 -8.87 1.90 -0.91
C GLU A 81 -8.48 0.65 -0.11
N ASN A 82 -9.18 0.38 0.99
CA ASN A 82 -8.95 -0.82 1.80
C ASN A 82 -9.36 -2.09 1.04
N LEU A 83 -10.46 -2.04 0.25
CA LEU A 83 -10.86 -3.14 -0.64
C LEU A 83 -9.81 -3.41 -1.72
N ALA A 84 -9.26 -2.38 -2.35
CA ALA A 84 -8.19 -2.53 -3.33
C ALA A 84 -6.93 -3.13 -2.70
N ALA A 85 -6.54 -2.65 -1.51
CA ALA A 85 -5.39 -3.18 -0.77
C ALA A 85 -5.59 -4.67 -0.39
N LEU A 86 -6.81 -5.05 0.01
CA LEU A 86 -7.15 -6.46 0.27
C LEU A 86 -7.02 -7.31 -1.00
N GLY A 87 -7.63 -6.85 -2.10
CA GLY A 87 -7.54 -7.56 -3.39
C GLY A 87 -6.11 -7.75 -3.85
N GLN A 88 -5.28 -6.72 -3.71
CA GLN A 88 -3.87 -6.77 -4.08
C GLN A 88 -3.04 -7.66 -3.15
N GLY A 89 -3.33 -7.65 -1.84
CA GLY A 89 -2.72 -8.57 -0.88
C GLY A 89 -3.02 -10.04 -1.22
N LEU A 90 -4.27 -10.35 -1.55
CA LEU A 90 -4.68 -11.69 -2.00
C LEU A 90 -4.04 -12.09 -3.33
N PHE A 91 -3.90 -11.13 -4.27
CA PHE A 91 -3.20 -11.36 -5.52
C PHE A 91 -1.73 -11.73 -5.29
N LEU A 92 -1.01 -11.00 -4.40
CA LEU A 92 0.37 -11.32 -4.03
C LEU A 92 0.49 -12.70 -3.36
N VAL A 93 -0.46 -13.08 -2.51
CA VAL A 93 -0.51 -14.43 -1.91
C VAL A 93 -0.67 -15.49 -2.99
N ALA A 94 -1.59 -15.31 -3.94
CA ALA A 94 -1.78 -16.24 -5.06
C ALA A 94 -0.50 -16.35 -5.93
N ALA A 95 0.14 -15.23 -6.26
CA ALA A 95 1.40 -15.19 -6.99
C ALA A 95 2.52 -15.94 -6.24
N ALA A 96 2.62 -15.76 -4.92
CA ALA A 96 3.59 -16.48 -4.09
C ALA A 96 3.36 -18.00 -4.12
N VAL A 97 2.11 -18.46 -4.07
CA VAL A 97 1.77 -19.89 -4.18
C VAL A 97 2.23 -20.46 -5.52
N VAL A 98 2.00 -19.72 -6.62
CA VAL A 98 2.45 -20.11 -7.96
C VAL A 98 3.99 -20.17 -8.02
N LEU A 99 4.68 -19.20 -7.40
CA LEU A 99 6.15 -19.20 -7.31
C LEU A 99 6.68 -20.41 -6.51
N VAL A 100 6.06 -20.74 -5.38
CA VAL A 100 6.40 -21.94 -4.60
C VAL A 100 6.23 -23.20 -5.44
N TRP A 101 5.07 -23.35 -6.08
CA TRP A 101 4.81 -24.48 -6.96
C TRP A 101 5.86 -24.61 -8.06
N SER A 102 6.16 -23.52 -8.75
CA SER A 102 7.14 -23.49 -9.85
C SER A 102 8.56 -23.80 -9.36
N GLY A 103 8.95 -23.24 -8.19
CA GLY A 103 10.25 -23.49 -7.57
C GLY A 103 10.44 -24.95 -7.16
N VAL A 104 9.44 -25.53 -6.49
CA VAL A 104 9.46 -26.96 -6.10
C VAL A 104 9.51 -27.87 -7.33
N ARG A 105 8.67 -27.59 -8.33
CA ARG A 105 8.65 -28.34 -9.57
C ARG A 105 10.03 -28.35 -10.28
N ARG A 106 10.68 -27.17 -10.36
CA ARG A 106 12.03 -27.06 -10.95
C ARG A 106 13.11 -27.79 -10.15
N LEU A 107 12.99 -27.89 -8.81
CA LEU A 107 13.90 -28.68 -7.99
C LEU A 107 13.78 -30.18 -8.28
N ILE A 108 12.57 -30.67 -8.56
CA ILE A 108 12.28 -32.08 -8.83
C ILE A 108 12.64 -32.46 -10.27
N GLU A 109 12.18 -31.67 -11.24
CA GLU A 109 12.34 -31.99 -12.66
C GLU A 109 13.74 -31.61 -13.21
N GLY A 110 14.42 -30.68 -12.56
CA GLY A 110 15.62 -30.02 -13.07
C GLY A 110 15.32 -29.08 -14.22
N GLY A 111 16.35 -28.45 -14.74
CA GLY A 111 16.27 -27.56 -15.88
C GLY A 111 16.86 -26.19 -15.59
N ALA A 112 17.66 -25.67 -16.51
CA ALA A 112 18.16 -24.31 -16.45
C ALA A 112 17.32 -23.38 -17.34
N PRO A 113 16.98 -22.17 -16.88
CA PRO A 113 16.29 -21.20 -17.72
C PRO A 113 17.18 -20.80 -18.89
N ARG A 114 16.67 -20.94 -20.11
CA ARG A 114 17.33 -20.46 -21.34
C ARG A 114 16.97 -19.01 -21.55
N GLN A 115 17.85 -18.11 -21.17
CA GLN A 115 17.66 -16.68 -21.49
C GLN A 115 18.60 -16.26 -22.62
N THR A 116 18.05 -15.52 -23.58
CA THR A 116 18.81 -14.85 -24.65
C THR A 116 19.30 -13.49 -24.14
N GLY A 117 20.36 -12.92 -24.74
CA GLY A 117 20.91 -11.61 -24.35
C GLY A 117 19.87 -10.48 -24.34
N TRP A 118 18.88 -10.53 -25.25
CA TRP A 118 17.73 -9.61 -25.27
C TRP A 118 16.85 -9.73 -24.04
N GLY A 119 16.62 -10.94 -23.53
CA GLY A 119 15.86 -11.17 -22.29
C GLY A 119 16.49 -10.49 -21.07
N VAL A 120 17.81 -10.52 -20.98
CA VAL A 120 18.57 -9.85 -19.89
C VAL A 120 18.42 -8.33 -19.97
N ALA A 121 18.51 -7.73 -21.17
CA ALA A 121 18.36 -6.29 -21.35
C ALA A 121 16.93 -5.82 -20.99
N VAL A 122 15.91 -6.54 -21.42
CA VAL A 122 14.50 -6.25 -21.07
C VAL A 122 14.28 -6.39 -19.57
N LEU A 123 14.86 -7.41 -18.93
CA LEU A 123 14.78 -7.60 -17.48
C LEU A 123 15.44 -6.43 -16.72
N ALA A 124 16.62 -5.99 -17.15
CA ALA A 124 17.31 -4.87 -16.53
C ALA A 124 16.51 -3.56 -16.65
N ILE A 125 15.94 -3.26 -17.83
CA ILE A 125 15.06 -2.09 -18.02
C ILE A 125 13.81 -2.21 -17.12
N SER A 126 13.19 -3.40 -17.05
CA SER A 126 12.03 -3.64 -16.18
C SER A 126 12.37 -3.37 -14.71
N LEU A 127 13.53 -3.81 -14.23
CA LEU A 127 14.01 -3.55 -12.86
C LEU A 127 14.13 -2.05 -12.57
N LEU A 128 14.73 -1.29 -13.48
CA LEU A 128 14.89 0.17 -13.31
C LEU A 128 13.54 0.89 -13.29
N VAL A 129 12.61 0.50 -14.16
CA VAL A 129 11.26 1.07 -14.19
C VAL A 129 10.52 0.72 -12.91
N SER A 130 10.51 -0.54 -12.50
CA SER A 130 9.84 -0.99 -11.26
C SER A 130 10.40 -0.29 -10.02
N LEU A 131 11.74 -0.07 -9.95
CA LEU A 131 12.37 0.68 -8.87
C LEU A 131 11.86 2.12 -8.79
N GLY A 132 11.82 2.82 -9.92
CA GLY A 132 11.32 4.19 -10.00
C GLY A 132 9.85 4.32 -9.61
N VAL A 133 9.02 3.38 -10.07
CA VAL A 133 7.58 3.35 -9.76
C VAL A 133 7.36 3.02 -8.28
N ALA A 134 8.00 1.96 -7.75
CA ALA A 134 7.89 1.57 -6.34
C ALA A 134 8.27 2.72 -5.40
N HIS A 135 9.38 3.41 -5.70
CA HIS A 135 9.83 4.57 -4.91
C HIS A 135 8.81 5.72 -4.94
N THR A 136 8.29 6.05 -6.12
CA THR A 136 7.31 7.13 -6.32
C THR A 136 5.99 6.84 -5.60
N LEU A 137 5.48 5.62 -5.75
CA LEU A 137 4.25 5.18 -5.09
C LEU A 137 4.42 5.13 -3.57
N ARG A 138 5.56 4.63 -3.08
CA ARG A 138 5.86 4.59 -1.65
C ARG A 138 5.86 5.98 -1.03
N GLN A 139 6.53 6.96 -1.64
CA GLN A 139 6.52 8.33 -1.15
C GLN A 139 5.09 8.92 -1.12
N ALA A 140 4.29 8.64 -2.15
CA ALA A 140 2.91 9.10 -2.20
C ALA A 140 2.05 8.42 -1.13
N ALA A 141 2.24 7.10 -0.90
CA ALA A 141 1.55 6.35 0.14
C ALA A 141 1.87 6.88 1.55
N GLU A 142 3.15 7.13 1.86
CA GLU A 142 3.57 7.67 3.15
C GLU A 142 2.98 9.07 3.41
N ARG A 143 2.88 9.91 2.37
CA ARG A 143 2.29 11.26 2.48
C ARG A 143 0.77 11.25 2.58
N SER A 144 0.10 10.38 1.85
CA SER A 144 -1.37 10.31 1.81
C SER A 144 -1.97 9.37 2.86
N GLY A 145 -1.18 8.42 3.38
CA GLY A 145 -1.67 7.32 4.21
C GLY A 145 -2.60 6.35 3.45
N SER A 146 -2.61 6.41 2.11
CA SER A 146 -3.47 5.61 1.26
C SER A 146 -3.07 4.12 1.30
N PRO A 147 -3.96 3.22 1.73
CA PRO A 147 -3.72 1.78 1.66
C PRO A 147 -3.54 1.27 0.23
N ALA A 148 -4.29 1.82 -0.73
CA ALA A 148 -4.20 1.42 -2.13
C ALA A 148 -2.83 1.79 -2.76
N LEU A 149 -2.30 3.00 -2.49
CA LEU A 149 -0.96 3.39 -2.95
C LEU A 149 0.14 2.55 -2.29
N ARG A 150 -0.04 2.21 -1.02
CA ARG A 150 0.89 1.33 -0.31
C ARG A 150 0.90 -0.07 -0.90
N ALA A 151 -0.28 -0.61 -1.21
CA ALA A 151 -0.45 -1.90 -1.86
C ALA A 151 0.23 -1.93 -3.24
N ASP A 152 0.00 -0.91 -4.07
CA ASP A 152 0.60 -0.77 -5.39
C ASP A 152 2.13 -0.64 -5.31
N SER A 153 2.65 0.17 -4.37
CA SER A 153 4.08 0.27 -4.09
C SER A 153 4.71 -1.09 -3.71
N LEU A 154 4.01 -1.88 -2.88
CA LEU A 154 4.47 -3.20 -2.46
C LEU A 154 4.49 -4.18 -3.63
N HIS A 155 3.50 -4.13 -4.52
CA HIS A 155 3.45 -4.92 -5.74
C HIS A 155 4.71 -4.68 -6.59
N TYR A 156 5.00 -3.43 -6.96
CA TYR A 156 6.21 -3.10 -7.72
C TYR A 156 7.51 -3.42 -6.98
N ALA A 157 7.53 -3.33 -5.65
CA ALA A 157 8.67 -3.75 -4.85
C ALA A 157 8.87 -5.29 -4.87
N THR A 158 7.79 -6.07 -4.86
CA THR A 158 7.88 -7.54 -5.01
C THR A 158 8.35 -7.94 -6.39
N ASP A 159 7.92 -7.25 -7.45
CA ASP A 159 8.42 -7.47 -8.82
C ASP A 159 9.92 -7.20 -8.92
N LEU A 160 10.40 -6.14 -8.25
CA LEU A 160 11.82 -5.83 -8.19
C LEU A 160 12.61 -6.98 -7.53
N TRP A 161 12.09 -7.55 -6.43
CA TRP A 161 12.74 -8.67 -5.76
C TRP A 161 12.69 -9.95 -6.59
N VAL A 162 11.56 -10.29 -7.20
CA VAL A 162 11.39 -11.48 -8.06
C VAL A 162 12.34 -11.40 -9.25
N ASN A 163 12.32 -10.31 -9.99
CA ASN A 163 13.15 -10.14 -11.19
C ASN A 163 14.64 -10.00 -10.84
N GLY A 164 14.97 -9.27 -9.77
CA GLY A 164 16.35 -9.12 -9.30
C GLY A 164 16.95 -10.42 -8.82
N ALA A 165 16.18 -11.21 -8.08
CA ALA A 165 16.58 -12.53 -7.61
C ALA A 165 16.79 -13.51 -8.77
N ALA A 166 15.88 -13.49 -9.77
CA ALA A 166 16.03 -14.28 -10.98
C ALA A 166 17.32 -13.93 -11.76
N LEU A 167 17.62 -12.64 -11.90
CA LEU A 167 18.88 -12.19 -12.52
C LEU A 167 20.11 -12.64 -11.72
N GLY A 168 20.06 -12.48 -10.39
CA GLY A 168 21.14 -12.94 -9.50
C GLY A 168 21.36 -14.46 -9.56
N ALA A 169 20.28 -15.23 -9.55
CA ALA A 169 20.34 -16.68 -9.68
C ALA A 169 20.96 -17.12 -11.02
N LEU A 170 20.60 -16.46 -12.13
CA LEU A 170 21.21 -16.69 -13.43
C LEU A 170 22.73 -16.47 -13.44
N LEU A 171 23.20 -15.39 -12.79
CA LEU A 171 24.62 -15.11 -12.65
C LEU A 171 25.33 -16.19 -11.83
N VAL A 172 24.75 -16.63 -10.72
CA VAL A 172 25.29 -17.70 -9.90
C VAL A 172 25.39 -19.00 -10.71
N VAL A 173 24.31 -19.41 -11.39
CA VAL A 173 24.31 -20.63 -12.24
C VAL A 173 25.35 -20.52 -13.36
N ARG A 174 25.51 -19.34 -13.97
CA ARG A 174 26.50 -19.14 -15.03
C ARG A 174 27.94 -19.29 -14.54
N TRP A 175 28.25 -18.86 -13.32
CA TRP A 175 29.63 -18.86 -12.79
C TRP A 175 29.98 -20.20 -12.06
N THR A 176 28.99 -20.80 -11.40
CA THR A 176 29.21 -21.97 -10.55
C THR A 176 28.72 -23.27 -11.15
N ALA A 177 27.95 -23.21 -12.25
CA ALA A 177 27.19 -24.35 -12.83
C ALA A 177 26.24 -25.03 -11.81
N TRP A 178 25.96 -24.40 -10.66
CA TRP A 178 25.08 -24.92 -9.62
C TRP A 178 23.62 -24.63 -9.95
N SER A 179 22.96 -25.55 -10.67
CA SER A 179 21.60 -25.42 -11.16
C SER A 179 20.50 -25.26 -10.07
N PRO A 180 20.65 -25.79 -8.82
CA PRO A 180 19.64 -25.60 -7.78
C PRO A 180 19.55 -24.15 -7.24
N ALA A 181 20.51 -23.27 -7.56
CA ALA A 181 20.50 -21.88 -7.09
C ALA A 181 19.21 -21.14 -7.50
N ASP A 182 18.79 -21.27 -8.77
CA ASP A 182 17.60 -20.59 -9.29
C ASP A 182 16.31 -20.96 -8.52
N PRO A 183 15.91 -22.24 -8.41
CA PRO A 183 14.70 -22.59 -7.68
C PRO A 183 14.79 -22.31 -6.17
N LEU A 184 15.96 -22.40 -5.54
CA LEU A 184 16.12 -22.06 -4.12
C LEU A 184 15.92 -20.56 -3.86
N VAL A 185 16.52 -19.73 -4.70
CA VAL A 185 16.32 -18.27 -4.63
C VAL A 185 14.85 -17.92 -4.88
N ALA A 186 14.20 -18.57 -5.87
CA ALA A 186 12.78 -18.37 -6.14
C ALA A 186 11.91 -18.72 -4.92
N LEU A 187 12.21 -19.80 -4.17
CA LEU A 187 11.48 -20.17 -2.96
C LEU A 187 11.67 -19.16 -1.82
N VAL A 188 12.88 -18.60 -1.64
CA VAL A 188 13.13 -17.54 -0.65
C VAL A 188 12.33 -16.30 -0.97
N VAL A 189 12.32 -15.89 -2.25
CA VAL A 189 11.52 -14.73 -2.69
C VAL A 189 10.02 -15.00 -2.53
N ALA A 190 9.57 -16.22 -2.87
CA ALA A 190 8.18 -16.61 -2.69
C ALA A 190 7.74 -16.51 -1.21
N ALA A 191 8.57 -16.93 -0.26
CA ALA A 191 8.30 -16.79 1.17
C ALA A 191 8.19 -15.32 1.59
N TYR A 192 9.06 -14.44 1.06
CA TYR A 192 8.97 -13.00 1.29
C TYR A 192 7.67 -12.40 0.73
N VAL A 193 7.31 -12.72 -0.53
CA VAL A 193 6.08 -12.23 -1.19
C VAL A 193 4.84 -12.73 -0.45
N LEU A 194 4.82 -14.00 -0.03
CA LEU A 194 3.74 -14.57 0.75
C LEU A 194 3.52 -13.83 2.07
N ARG A 195 4.62 -13.58 2.81
CA ARG A 195 4.55 -12.80 4.06
C ARG A 195 4.05 -11.38 3.82
N ALA A 196 4.57 -10.71 2.80
CA ALA A 196 4.21 -9.33 2.47
C ALA A 196 2.75 -9.21 2.05
N GLY A 197 2.29 -10.08 1.14
CA GLY A 197 0.89 -10.13 0.69
C GLY A 197 -0.08 -10.48 1.82
N SER A 198 0.26 -11.47 2.66
CA SER A 198 -0.56 -11.84 3.82
C SER A 198 -0.67 -10.69 4.82
N SER A 199 0.44 -10.00 5.12
CA SER A 199 0.42 -8.85 6.03
C SER A 199 -0.48 -7.72 5.49
N LEU A 200 -0.37 -7.43 4.19
CA LEU A 200 -1.21 -6.42 3.52
C LEU A 200 -2.69 -6.78 3.57
N ALA A 201 -3.04 -8.04 3.25
CA ALA A 201 -4.42 -8.51 3.28
C ALA A 201 -5.02 -8.48 4.69
N LEU A 202 -4.27 -8.91 5.70
CA LEU A 202 -4.71 -8.89 7.10
C LEU A 202 -4.87 -7.47 7.65
N GLU A 203 -4.00 -6.54 7.25
CA GLU A 203 -4.12 -5.12 7.61
C GLU A 203 -5.38 -4.51 6.98
N ALA A 204 -5.57 -4.71 5.67
CA ALA A 204 -6.75 -4.22 4.95
C ALA A 204 -8.06 -4.81 5.50
N MET A 205 -8.08 -6.11 5.83
CA MET A 205 -9.21 -6.76 6.50
C MET A 205 -9.50 -6.15 7.88
N GLY A 206 -8.44 -5.85 8.66
CA GLY A 206 -8.58 -5.16 9.94
C GLY A 206 -9.24 -3.79 9.79
N ASP A 207 -8.80 -2.99 8.82
CA ASP A 207 -9.37 -1.66 8.56
C ASP A 207 -10.83 -1.75 8.05
N LEU A 208 -11.14 -2.75 7.22
CA LEU A 208 -12.52 -3.01 6.76
C LEU A 208 -13.46 -3.40 7.89
N SER A 209 -12.94 -4.12 8.90
CA SER A 209 -13.67 -4.51 10.11
C SER A 209 -13.55 -3.50 11.26
N ASP A 210 -13.26 -2.24 10.95
CA ASP A 210 -13.20 -1.13 11.90
C ASP A 210 -12.19 -1.35 13.06
N ARG A 211 -11.03 -1.98 12.76
CA ARG A 211 -9.92 -2.09 13.73
C ARG A 211 -9.53 -0.72 14.23
N GLY A 212 -9.35 -0.60 15.55
CA GLY A 212 -8.88 0.60 16.21
C GLY A 212 -7.49 1.06 15.73
N LEU A 213 -7.18 2.31 15.96
CA LEU A 213 -5.86 2.89 15.65
C LEU A 213 -4.76 2.23 16.49
N PRO A 214 -3.49 2.26 16.01
CA PRO A 214 -2.36 1.74 16.75
C PRO A 214 -2.24 2.37 18.14
N GLU A 215 -1.78 1.59 19.10
CA GLU A 215 -1.65 2.00 20.51
C GLU A 215 -0.87 3.32 20.69
N GLN A 216 0.11 3.58 19.84
CA GLN A 216 0.86 4.82 19.85
C GLN A 216 -0.02 6.05 19.51
N GLU A 217 -0.95 5.92 18.55
CA GLU A 217 -1.90 6.97 18.20
C GLU A 217 -2.93 7.15 19.33
N LEU A 218 -3.42 6.06 19.93
CA LEU A 218 -4.34 6.10 21.08
C LEU A 218 -3.70 6.81 22.29
N ARG A 219 -2.43 6.53 22.61
CA ARG A 219 -1.71 7.23 23.66
C ARG A 219 -1.58 8.73 23.38
N ARG A 220 -1.35 9.13 22.14
CA ARG A 220 -1.30 10.54 21.75
C ARG A 220 -2.65 11.22 21.99
N ILE A 221 -3.76 10.61 21.57
CA ILE A 221 -5.11 11.14 21.80
C ILE A 221 -5.34 11.35 23.29
N LYS A 222 -5.05 10.33 24.14
CA LYS A 222 -5.21 10.41 25.60
C LYS A 222 -4.35 11.52 26.20
N ALA A 223 -3.12 11.69 25.73
CA ALA A 223 -2.22 12.75 26.22
C ALA A 223 -2.73 14.15 25.85
N ILE A 224 -3.28 14.32 24.63
CA ILE A 224 -3.88 15.59 24.22
C ILE A 224 -5.07 15.92 25.12
N VAL A 225 -6.00 14.98 25.33
CA VAL A 225 -7.15 15.20 26.20
C VAL A 225 -6.72 15.53 27.64
N ALA A 226 -5.74 14.80 28.19
CA ALA A 226 -5.22 15.05 29.52
C ALA A 226 -4.60 16.45 29.70
N SER A 227 -4.12 17.09 28.63
CA SER A 227 -3.58 18.46 28.69
C SER A 227 -4.66 19.53 28.96
N PHE A 228 -5.94 19.18 28.87
CA PHE A 228 -7.04 20.07 29.17
C PHE A 228 -7.51 20.05 30.64
N ALA A 229 -6.85 19.27 31.51
CA ALA A 229 -7.14 19.30 32.93
C ALA A 229 -6.89 20.70 33.52
N PRO A 230 -7.67 21.18 34.54
CA PRO A 230 -8.80 20.47 35.14
C PRO A 230 -10.15 20.67 34.46
N ARG A 231 -10.23 21.38 33.32
CA ARG A 231 -11.48 21.61 32.58
C ARG A 231 -12.09 20.31 32.05
N VAL A 232 -11.25 19.33 31.68
CA VAL A 232 -11.64 17.94 31.38
C VAL A 232 -11.22 17.09 32.54
N VAL A 233 -12.15 16.36 33.17
CA VAL A 233 -11.93 15.47 34.31
C VAL A 233 -11.46 14.10 33.85
N GLY A 234 -12.03 13.60 32.74
CA GLY A 234 -11.72 12.29 32.24
C GLY A 234 -12.09 12.10 30.77
N LEU A 235 -11.71 10.94 30.26
CA LEU A 235 -11.99 10.45 28.91
C LEU A 235 -12.47 9.02 28.99
N HIS A 236 -13.62 8.73 28.38
CA HIS A 236 -14.11 7.36 28.22
C HIS A 236 -14.69 7.12 26.81
N ASP A 237 -15.10 5.91 26.53
CA ASP A 237 -15.70 5.45 25.26
C ASP A 237 -14.93 5.89 24.00
N LEU A 238 -13.58 5.85 24.06
CA LEU A 238 -12.72 6.16 22.93
C LEU A 238 -12.82 5.07 21.86
N LYS A 239 -13.49 5.37 20.75
CA LYS A 239 -13.62 4.51 19.58
C LYS A 239 -12.86 5.13 18.41
N THR A 240 -12.14 4.29 17.68
CA THR A 240 -11.33 4.77 16.56
C THR A 240 -11.35 3.76 15.42
N ARG A 241 -11.26 4.24 14.19
CA ARG A 241 -11.15 3.39 12.99
C ARG A 241 -10.49 4.14 11.83
N ARG A 242 -10.11 3.42 10.79
CA ARG A 242 -9.63 3.99 9.54
C ARG A 242 -10.59 3.74 8.38
N SER A 243 -10.61 4.68 7.43
CA SER A 243 -11.29 4.53 6.15
C SER A 243 -10.40 5.14 5.07
N GLY A 244 -9.67 4.29 4.34
CA GLY A 244 -8.58 4.74 3.50
C GLY A 244 -7.51 5.48 4.31
N GLY A 245 -7.07 6.63 3.81
CA GLY A 245 -6.09 7.48 4.51
C GLY A 245 -6.68 8.34 5.65
N GLN A 246 -7.98 8.28 5.92
CA GLN A 246 -8.65 9.08 6.93
C GLN A 246 -8.88 8.31 8.23
N ARG A 247 -8.69 8.98 9.38
CA ARG A 247 -9.02 8.48 10.71
C ARG A 247 -10.37 9.01 11.15
N PHE A 248 -11.15 8.16 11.81
CA PHE A 248 -12.36 8.52 12.53
C PHE A 248 -12.13 8.26 14.01
N ILE A 249 -12.36 9.27 14.84
CA ILE A 249 -12.09 9.25 16.28
C ILE A 249 -13.37 9.74 16.97
N GLU A 250 -13.95 8.91 17.80
CA GLU A 250 -15.12 9.21 18.62
C GLU A 250 -14.69 9.09 20.08
N LEU A 251 -15.02 10.08 20.90
CA LEU A 251 -14.63 10.09 22.31
C LEU A 251 -15.61 10.89 23.17
N HIS A 252 -15.71 10.50 24.42
CA HIS A 252 -16.52 11.16 25.44
C HIS A 252 -15.60 11.86 26.44
N LEU A 253 -15.90 13.14 26.73
CA LEU A 253 -15.20 13.94 27.71
C LEU A 253 -16.05 14.09 28.97
N GLU A 254 -15.48 13.78 30.13
CA GLU A 254 -16.05 14.09 31.42
C GLU A 254 -15.79 15.57 31.75
N ILE A 255 -16.88 16.36 31.83
CA ILE A 255 -16.85 17.80 32.06
C ILE A 255 -17.53 18.09 33.40
N PRO A 256 -16.97 18.98 34.28
CA PRO A 256 -17.61 19.32 35.54
C PRO A 256 -19.05 19.82 35.31
N ARG A 257 -20.00 19.29 36.11
CA ARG A 257 -21.44 19.60 36.01
C ARG A 257 -21.74 21.08 36.17
N ALA A 258 -20.88 21.83 36.89
CA ALA A 258 -21.03 23.26 37.05
C ALA A 258 -20.66 24.09 35.80
N THR A 259 -20.11 23.47 34.76
CA THR A 259 -19.73 24.14 33.51
C THR A 259 -20.99 24.51 32.73
N SER A 260 -21.07 25.76 32.25
CA SER A 260 -22.19 26.18 31.39
C SER A 260 -22.22 25.39 30.08
N PHE A 261 -23.40 25.25 29.47
CA PHE A 261 -23.52 24.56 28.17
C PHE A 261 -22.62 25.20 27.10
N GLU A 262 -22.53 26.53 27.10
CA GLU A 262 -21.69 27.28 26.15
C GLU A 262 -20.20 26.97 26.33
N ASP A 263 -19.72 26.98 27.58
CA ASP A 263 -18.33 26.67 27.92
C ASP A 263 -18.01 25.19 27.63
N ALA A 264 -18.93 24.28 27.94
CA ALA A 264 -18.76 22.84 27.64
C ALA A 264 -18.68 22.61 26.13
N HIS A 265 -19.54 23.28 25.33
CA HIS A 265 -19.48 23.21 23.88
C HIS A 265 -18.15 23.78 23.34
N ALA A 266 -17.73 24.95 23.83
CA ALA A 266 -16.45 25.55 23.43
C ALA A 266 -15.27 24.62 23.75
N LEU A 267 -15.27 23.96 24.91
CA LEU A 267 -14.25 23.00 25.32
C LEU A 267 -14.22 21.76 24.41
N THR A 268 -15.38 21.20 24.05
CA THR A 268 -15.44 20.07 23.11
C THR A 268 -14.83 20.43 21.75
N VAL A 269 -15.10 21.64 21.25
CA VAL A 269 -14.51 22.14 20.00
C VAL A 269 -13.01 22.38 20.11
N GLU A 270 -12.50 22.90 21.27
CA GLU A 270 -11.06 23.05 21.52
C GLU A 270 -10.33 21.69 21.47
N VAL A 271 -10.86 20.69 22.18
CA VAL A 271 -10.28 19.35 22.21
C VAL A 271 -10.31 18.73 20.82
N LEU A 272 -11.44 18.79 20.11
CA LEU A 272 -11.58 18.31 18.74
C LEU A 272 -10.47 18.89 17.85
N ARG A 273 -10.33 20.23 17.84
CA ARG A 273 -9.31 20.91 17.02
C ARG A 273 -7.89 20.58 17.44
N ALA A 274 -7.63 20.34 18.72
CA ALA A 274 -6.31 19.92 19.21
C ALA A 274 -5.95 18.53 18.69
N VAL A 275 -6.89 17.58 18.73
CA VAL A 275 -6.67 16.22 18.19
C VAL A 275 -6.47 16.26 16.67
N GLU A 276 -7.28 17.03 15.93
CA GLU A 276 -7.15 17.15 14.46
C GLU A 276 -5.83 17.79 14.02
N ARG A 277 -5.28 18.74 14.80
CA ARG A 277 -3.97 19.35 14.52
C ARG A 277 -2.82 18.37 14.71
N GLU A 278 -2.85 17.59 15.77
CA GLU A 278 -1.78 16.63 16.13
C GLU A 278 -1.87 15.34 15.29
N LEU A 279 -3.08 14.97 14.86
CA LEU A 279 -3.34 13.82 14.00
C LEU A 279 -3.97 14.28 12.67
N PRO A 280 -3.17 14.70 11.69
CA PRO A 280 -3.68 15.16 10.39
C PRO A 280 -4.56 14.10 9.70
N ARG A 281 -5.56 14.54 8.95
CA ARG A 281 -6.55 13.66 8.30
C ARG A 281 -7.39 12.85 9.29
N SER A 282 -7.69 13.43 10.43
CA SER A 282 -8.66 12.91 11.37
C SER A 282 -10.00 13.64 11.22
N LYS A 283 -11.07 12.92 11.46
CA LYS A 283 -12.40 13.45 11.70
C LYS A 283 -12.80 13.06 13.11
N VAL A 284 -12.91 14.05 13.99
CA VAL A 284 -13.10 13.84 15.41
C VAL A 284 -14.53 14.19 15.80
N PHE A 285 -15.15 13.32 16.59
CA PHE A 285 -16.47 13.53 17.19
C PHE A 285 -16.30 13.48 18.70
N VAL A 286 -16.77 14.54 19.37
CA VAL A 286 -16.64 14.67 20.82
C VAL A 286 -18.01 14.81 21.42
N HIS A 287 -18.31 13.93 22.40
CA HIS A 287 -19.47 14.04 23.29
C HIS A 287 -19.01 14.53 24.65
N GLY A 288 -19.77 15.44 25.25
CA GLY A 288 -19.48 15.94 26.59
C GLY A 288 -20.47 15.39 27.60
N ASP A 289 -19.97 14.68 28.61
CA ASP A 289 -20.76 14.09 29.70
C ASP A 289 -20.56 14.88 30.98
N PRO A 290 -21.63 15.37 31.63
CA PRO A 290 -21.52 16.12 32.88
C PRO A 290 -21.31 15.18 34.06
N VAL A 291 -20.22 15.38 34.81
CA VAL A 291 -19.85 14.61 36.02
C VAL A 291 -19.75 15.44 37.27
#